data_692b8c665bed61fcd7d321b018049a26
#
_entry.id   692b8c665bed61fcd7d321b018049a26
#
_cell.length_a   1.000
_cell.length_b   1.000
_cell.length_c   1.000
_cell.angle_alpha   90.00
_cell.angle_beta   90.00
_cell.angle_gamma   90.00
#
_symmetry.space_group_name_H-M   'P 1'
#
loop_
_entity.id
_entity.type
_entity.pdbx_description
1 polymer ?
#
loop_
_entity_poly.entity_id
_entity_poly.type
_entity_poly.pdbx_seq_one_letter_code
_entity_poly.pdbx_strand_id
1 'polypeptide(L)'
;MRIDHVIYATQELDAAAARLEAEHGLVARGGGRHTGIGTENRIVPLGGGYLELIAVADPSEAERSPLGHALAVAIRERGEGLLGWVVAVDNVLAEAERTGAELSVIERAGLRAQLAGVATAMAEPTLPFFIQRDPGIADPGAQGDAGGITRVEVAGDLDRLRTWLGGAELPVRVRDGQPALLAVGIGERELR
;
A
#
# COMPACT_ATOMS: atom_id res chain seq x y z
N MET A 1 -3.36 8.21 -13.21
CA MET A 1 -3.10 7.76 -11.82
C MET A 1 -4.41 7.44 -11.12
N ARG A 2 -4.46 6.42 -10.25
CA ARG A 2 -5.57 6.10 -9.34
C ARG A 2 -5.02 5.49 -8.06
N ILE A 3 -5.73 5.63 -6.93
CA ILE A 3 -5.38 4.90 -5.72
C ILE A 3 -5.58 3.41 -6.01
N ASP A 4 -4.53 2.63 -5.79
CA ASP A 4 -4.51 1.21 -6.07
C ASP A 4 -4.86 0.39 -4.84
N HIS A 5 -4.14 0.63 -3.76
CA HIS A 5 -4.40 -0.03 -2.48
C HIS A 5 -3.84 0.76 -1.30
N VAL A 6 -4.28 0.34 -0.13
CA VAL A 6 -3.76 0.81 1.16
C VAL A 6 -3.15 -0.38 1.88
N ILE A 7 -2.03 -0.16 2.53
CA ILE A 7 -1.28 -1.17 3.28
C ILE A 7 -1.65 -1.07 4.76
N TYR A 8 -2.04 -2.19 5.34
CA TYR A 8 -2.28 -2.36 6.76
C TYR A 8 -1.28 -3.37 7.34
N ALA A 9 -0.40 -2.89 8.20
CA ALA A 9 0.60 -3.73 8.86
C ALA A 9 -0.02 -4.54 9.99
N THR A 10 0.42 -5.79 10.14
CA THR A 10 0.06 -6.64 11.27
C THR A 10 1.19 -7.64 11.55
N GLN A 11 1.20 -8.21 12.75
CA GLN A 11 2.08 -9.33 13.08
C GLN A 11 1.41 -10.69 12.78
N GLU A 12 0.06 -10.73 12.80
CA GLU A 12 -0.74 -11.95 12.66
C GLU A 12 -1.82 -11.75 11.60
N LEU A 13 -1.54 -12.15 10.35
CA LEU A 13 -2.43 -11.94 9.20
C LEU A 13 -3.83 -12.49 9.40
N ASP A 14 -3.96 -13.71 9.92
CA ASP A 14 -5.27 -14.37 10.08
C ASP A 14 -6.09 -13.71 11.19
N ALA A 15 -5.45 -13.27 12.27
CA ALA A 15 -6.12 -12.53 13.33
C ALA A 15 -6.60 -11.14 12.87
N ALA A 16 -5.76 -10.42 12.12
CA ALA A 16 -6.13 -9.13 11.55
C ALA A 16 -7.27 -9.27 10.53
N ALA A 17 -7.22 -10.30 9.67
CA ALA A 17 -8.28 -10.60 8.71
C ALA A 17 -9.61 -10.88 9.43
N ALA A 18 -9.61 -11.70 10.48
CA ALA A 18 -10.81 -12.01 11.26
C ALA A 18 -11.39 -10.77 11.97
N ARG A 19 -10.54 -9.87 12.49
CA ARG A 19 -11.00 -8.60 13.09
C ARG A 19 -11.65 -7.68 12.05
N LEU A 20 -11.02 -7.50 10.90
CA LEU A 20 -11.57 -6.65 9.83
C LEU A 20 -12.89 -7.19 9.30
N GLU A 21 -13.05 -8.50 9.20
CA GLU A 21 -14.33 -9.11 8.84
C GLU A 21 -15.38 -8.86 9.92
N ALA A 22 -15.06 -9.09 11.20
CA ALA A 22 -16.01 -8.95 12.30
C ALA A 22 -16.44 -7.48 12.53
N GLU A 23 -15.51 -6.54 12.44
CA GLU A 23 -15.75 -5.13 12.78
C GLU A 23 -16.26 -4.31 11.59
N HIS A 24 -15.81 -4.66 10.39
CA HIS A 24 -16.07 -3.87 9.18
C HIS A 24 -16.73 -4.65 8.04
N GLY A 25 -16.92 -5.98 8.17
CA GLY A 25 -17.42 -6.82 7.09
C GLY A 25 -16.44 -6.91 5.90
N LEU A 26 -15.16 -6.67 6.12
CA LEU A 26 -14.11 -6.67 5.10
C LEU A 26 -13.43 -8.04 5.06
N VAL A 27 -13.78 -8.86 4.06
CA VAL A 27 -13.33 -10.24 3.94
C VAL A 27 -12.00 -10.33 3.18
N ALA A 28 -10.97 -10.84 3.86
CA ALA A 28 -9.68 -11.10 3.23
C ALA A 28 -9.73 -12.37 2.36
N ARG A 29 -9.09 -12.32 1.20
CA ARG A 29 -9.02 -13.42 0.23
C ARG A 29 -7.63 -13.53 -0.37
N GLY A 30 -7.18 -14.75 -0.62
CA GLY A 30 -5.90 -14.96 -1.26
C GLY A 30 -4.73 -14.31 -0.53
N GLY A 31 -3.73 -13.90 -1.27
CA GLY A 31 -2.48 -13.39 -0.74
C GLY A 31 -1.34 -14.37 -0.99
N GLY A 32 -0.27 -14.24 -0.24
CA GLY A 32 0.87 -15.14 -0.30
C GLY A 32 2.18 -14.49 0.08
N ARG A 33 3.24 -15.28 0.01
CA ARG A 33 4.60 -14.86 0.35
C ARG A 33 5.25 -14.09 -0.80
N HIS A 34 5.91 -13.01 -0.48
CA HIS A 34 6.77 -12.26 -1.38
C HIS A 34 8.19 -12.84 -1.28
N THR A 35 8.50 -13.78 -2.17
CA THR A 35 9.79 -14.47 -2.19
C THR A 35 10.94 -13.49 -2.45
N GLY A 36 12.01 -13.58 -1.66
CA GLY A 36 13.15 -12.67 -1.74
C GLY A 36 12.93 -11.33 -1.03
N ILE A 37 11.74 -11.08 -0.46
CA ILE A 37 11.39 -9.85 0.25
C ILE A 37 11.17 -10.12 1.75
N GLY A 38 10.81 -11.35 2.12
CA GLY A 38 10.61 -11.76 3.51
C GLY A 38 9.28 -11.33 4.12
N THR A 39 8.33 -10.88 3.30
CA THR A 39 6.97 -10.50 3.74
C THR A 39 5.93 -11.44 3.18
N GLU A 40 4.75 -11.45 3.79
CA GLU A 40 3.56 -12.13 3.26
C GLU A 40 2.33 -11.24 3.45
N ASN A 41 1.28 -11.50 2.68
CA ASN A 41 0.08 -10.70 2.71
C ASN A 41 -1.22 -11.51 2.62
N ARG A 42 -2.34 -10.81 2.93
CA ARG A 42 -3.71 -11.15 2.54
C ARG A 42 -4.31 -9.94 1.83
N ILE A 43 -5.18 -10.18 0.88
CA ILE A 43 -5.85 -9.16 0.09
C ILE A 43 -7.30 -9.06 0.51
N VAL A 44 -7.77 -7.84 0.79
CA VAL A 44 -9.19 -7.53 0.96
C VAL A 44 -9.65 -6.76 -0.28
N PRO A 45 -10.31 -7.41 -1.25
CA PRO A 45 -10.82 -6.74 -2.45
C PRO A 45 -11.96 -5.79 -2.08
N LEU A 46 -11.96 -4.57 -2.64
CA LEU A 46 -12.94 -3.54 -2.28
C LEU A 46 -13.90 -3.14 -3.41
N GLY A 47 -13.69 -3.68 -4.64
CA GLY A 47 -14.48 -3.28 -5.82
C GLY A 47 -13.99 -2.00 -6.50
N GLY A 48 -12.84 -1.50 -6.05
CA GLY A 48 -12.13 -0.31 -6.56
C GLY A 48 -10.91 -0.10 -5.69
N GLY A 49 -9.81 -0.82 -6.03
CA GLY A 49 -8.65 -1.00 -5.17
C GLY A 49 -8.84 -2.07 -4.10
N TYR A 50 -7.88 -2.20 -3.21
CA TYR A 50 -7.91 -3.21 -2.13
C TYR A 50 -7.18 -2.73 -0.87
N LEU A 51 -7.43 -3.40 0.25
CA LEU A 51 -6.60 -3.30 1.45
C LEU A 51 -5.62 -4.49 1.43
N GLU A 52 -4.34 -4.22 1.59
CA GLU A 52 -3.29 -5.22 1.74
C GLU A 52 -2.92 -5.38 3.20
N LEU A 53 -3.27 -6.50 3.80
CA LEU A 53 -2.73 -6.88 5.11
C LEU A 53 -1.34 -7.45 4.89
N ILE A 54 -0.32 -6.88 5.53
CA ILE A 54 1.08 -7.31 5.36
C ILE A 54 1.74 -7.62 6.69
N ALA A 55 2.55 -8.67 6.70
CA ALA A 55 3.36 -9.08 7.84
C ALA A 55 4.78 -9.46 7.40
N VAL A 56 5.73 -9.39 8.31
CA VAL A 56 7.08 -9.95 8.11
C VAL A 56 7.02 -11.45 8.39
N ALA A 57 7.23 -12.26 7.34
CA ALA A 57 7.22 -13.72 7.41
C ALA A 57 8.60 -14.32 7.68
N ASP A 58 9.66 -13.66 7.21
CA ASP A 58 11.05 -14.05 7.41
C ASP A 58 11.93 -12.81 7.63
N PRO A 59 12.26 -12.50 8.90
CA PRO A 59 13.08 -11.32 9.20
C PRO A 59 14.45 -11.34 8.53
N SER A 60 15.07 -12.51 8.40
CA SER A 60 16.40 -12.64 7.78
C SER A 60 16.36 -12.39 6.27
N GLU A 61 15.28 -12.82 5.60
CA GLU A 61 15.06 -12.52 4.19
C GLU A 61 14.75 -11.02 4.00
N ALA A 62 13.92 -10.45 4.87
CA ALA A 62 13.58 -9.03 4.85
C ALA A 62 14.81 -8.13 5.00
N GLU A 63 15.73 -8.45 5.91
CA GLU A 63 16.97 -7.69 6.08
C GLU A 63 17.87 -7.68 4.83
N ARG A 64 17.83 -8.71 3.99
CA ARG A 64 18.63 -8.80 2.77
C ARG A 64 18.01 -8.10 1.57
N SER A 65 16.74 -7.76 1.64
CA SER A 65 16.00 -7.08 0.57
C SER A 65 15.81 -5.61 0.92
N PRO A 66 16.23 -4.64 0.08
CA PRO A 66 15.95 -3.23 0.33
C PRO A 66 14.47 -2.94 0.55
N LEU A 67 13.59 -3.57 -0.25
CA LEU A 67 12.14 -3.47 -0.11
C LEU A 67 11.64 -4.10 1.19
N GLY A 68 12.08 -5.32 1.48
CA GLY A 68 11.74 -6.03 2.72
C GLY A 68 12.21 -5.29 3.96
N HIS A 69 13.43 -4.75 3.92
CA HIS A 69 13.99 -3.96 5.01
C HIS A 69 13.15 -2.70 5.29
N ALA A 70 12.80 -1.93 4.25
CA ALA A 70 11.98 -0.72 4.40
C ALA A 70 10.61 -1.04 5.04
N LEU A 71 9.96 -2.11 4.59
CA LEU A 71 8.68 -2.58 5.16
C LEU A 71 8.85 -3.05 6.61
N ALA A 72 9.88 -3.87 6.90
CA ALA A 72 10.12 -4.40 8.24
C ALA A 72 10.43 -3.29 9.25
N VAL A 73 11.22 -2.29 8.87
CA VAL A 73 11.49 -1.11 9.70
C VAL A 73 10.20 -0.35 9.99
N ALA A 74 9.42 -0.04 8.96
CA ALA A 74 8.16 0.70 9.12
C ALA A 74 7.15 -0.04 10.01
N ILE A 75 7.00 -1.37 9.82
CA ILE A 75 6.14 -2.21 10.66
C ILE A 75 6.60 -2.20 12.12
N ARG A 76 7.90 -2.34 12.35
CA ARG A 76 8.46 -2.33 13.71
C ARG A 76 8.26 -0.99 14.42
N GLU A 77 8.44 0.11 13.71
CA GLU A 77 8.37 1.46 14.29
C GLU A 77 6.95 1.95 14.53
N ARG A 78 6.00 1.57 13.67
CA ARG A 78 4.62 2.05 13.72
C ARG A 78 3.65 1.05 14.32
N GLY A 79 4.03 -0.21 14.40
CA GLY A 79 3.16 -1.28 14.91
C GLY A 79 2.09 -1.69 13.94
N GLU A 80 0.99 -2.24 14.47
CA GLU A 80 -0.18 -2.65 13.69
C GLU A 80 -1.04 -1.44 13.31
N GLY A 81 -1.51 -1.40 12.07
CA GLY A 81 -2.38 -0.34 11.56
C GLY A 81 -2.06 0.09 10.12
N LEU A 82 -2.60 1.22 9.74
CA LEU A 82 -2.37 1.82 8.43
C LEU A 82 -0.88 2.20 8.26
N LEU A 83 -0.23 1.62 7.25
CA LEU A 83 1.21 1.77 7.05
C LEU A 83 1.57 2.71 5.91
N GLY A 84 0.85 2.61 4.80
CA GLY A 84 1.13 3.36 3.58
C GLY A 84 0.03 3.19 2.54
N TRP A 85 0.14 3.90 1.44
CA TRP A 85 -0.81 3.84 0.35
C TRP A 85 -0.11 3.87 -1.01
N VAL A 86 -0.77 3.38 -2.04
CA VAL A 86 -0.17 3.05 -3.32
C VAL A 86 -1.00 3.59 -4.46
N VAL A 87 -0.33 4.15 -5.46
CA VAL A 87 -0.94 4.72 -6.66
C VAL A 87 -0.55 3.92 -7.89
N ALA A 88 -1.55 3.41 -8.62
CA ALA A 88 -1.33 2.80 -9.91
C ALA A 88 -1.04 3.86 -10.97
N VAL A 89 -0.03 3.58 -11.78
CA VAL A 89 0.44 4.43 -12.88
C VAL A 89 0.63 3.61 -14.15
N ASP A 90 0.59 4.29 -15.30
CA ASP A 90 0.79 3.66 -16.60
C ASP A 90 2.27 3.54 -16.99
N ASN A 91 3.14 4.36 -16.37
CA ASN A 91 4.58 4.35 -16.61
C ASN A 91 5.34 4.65 -15.32
N VAL A 92 5.69 3.60 -14.59
CA VAL A 92 6.41 3.72 -13.31
C VAL A 92 7.84 4.26 -13.49
N LEU A 93 8.46 4.00 -14.65
CA LEU A 93 9.81 4.52 -14.95
C LEU A 93 9.80 6.03 -15.06
N ALA A 94 8.79 6.61 -15.72
CA ALA A 94 8.64 8.07 -15.81
C ALA A 94 8.39 8.69 -14.43
N GLU A 95 7.62 8.03 -13.56
CA GLU A 95 7.41 8.50 -12.19
C GLU A 95 8.69 8.43 -11.36
N ALA A 96 9.44 7.34 -11.47
CA ALA A 96 10.74 7.20 -10.80
C ALA A 96 11.72 8.30 -11.25
N GLU A 97 11.83 8.53 -12.55
CA GLU A 97 12.70 9.58 -13.10
C GLU A 97 12.27 10.98 -12.63
N ARG A 98 10.97 11.28 -12.65
CA ARG A 98 10.42 12.57 -12.24
C ARG A 98 10.63 12.87 -10.76
N THR A 99 10.52 11.85 -9.91
CA THR A 99 10.60 11.99 -8.45
C THR A 99 11.99 11.72 -7.88
N GLY A 100 12.89 11.13 -8.67
CA GLY A 100 14.17 10.60 -8.20
C GLY A 100 14.02 9.35 -7.32
N ALA A 101 12.88 8.67 -7.42
CA ALA A 101 12.57 7.52 -6.59
C ALA A 101 13.28 6.24 -7.06
N GLU A 102 13.63 5.39 -6.11
CA GLU A 102 14.19 4.07 -6.38
C GLU A 102 13.16 3.14 -7.05
N LEU A 103 13.66 2.28 -7.96
CA LEU A 103 12.86 1.23 -8.59
C LEU A 103 13.05 -0.10 -7.88
N SER A 104 11.98 -0.86 -7.78
CA SER A 104 12.00 -2.25 -7.32
C SER A 104 10.99 -3.10 -8.08
N VAL A 105 11.10 -4.41 -7.96
CA VAL A 105 10.18 -5.38 -8.59
C VAL A 105 9.66 -6.31 -7.51
N ILE A 106 8.37 -6.56 -7.56
CA ILE A 106 7.72 -7.58 -6.73
C ILE A 106 7.18 -8.68 -7.62
N GLU A 107 7.44 -9.92 -7.21
CA GLU A 107 6.93 -11.11 -7.87
C GLU A 107 6.27 -12.02 -6.85
N ARG A 108 5.08 -12.50 -7.20
CA ARG A 108 4.33 -13.46 -6.42
C ARG A 108 3.49 -14.29 -7.38
N ALA A 109 3.28 -15.56 -7.14
CA ALA A 109 2.52 -16.52 -7.95
C ALA A 109 1.56 -15.89 -9.01
N GLY A 110 2.03 -15.74 -10.25
CA GLY A 110 1.27 -15.15 -11.36
C GLY A 110 1.10 -13.62 -11.34
N LEU A 111 1.70 -12.92 -10.39
CA LEU A 111 1.72 -11.46 -10.32
C LEU A 111 3.16 -10.98 -10.45
N ARG A 112 3.39 -10.03 -11.34
CA ARG A 112 4.61 -9.23 -11.40
C ARG A 112 4.26 -7.77 -11.52
N ALA A 113 4.93 -6.93 -10.75
CA ALA A 113 4.75 -5.48 -10.78
C ALA A 113 6.07 -4.76 -10.54
N GLN A 114 6.21 -3.61 -11.17
CA GLN A 114 7.29 -2.66 -10.91
C GLN A 114 6.80 -1.59 -9.95
N LEU A 115 7.66 -1.19 -9.03
CA LEU A 115 7.36 -0.23 -7.97
C LEU A 115 8.38 0.92 -8.03
N ALA A 116 7.96 2.12 -7.64
CA ALA A 116 8.86 3.24 -7.45
C ALA A 116 8.55 3.98 -6.15
N GLY A 117 9.58 4.26 -5.35
CA GLY A 117 9.50 5.10 -4.16
C GLY A 117 9.03 4.40 -2.90
N VAL A 118 9.19 3.09 -2.76
CA VAL A 118 8.74 2.34 -1.57
C VAL A 118 9.48 2.81 -0.32
N ALA A 119 10.81 2.95 -0.35
CA ALA A 119 11.57 3.40 0.81
C ALA A 119 11.19 4.84 1.21
N THR A 120 10.98 5.71 0.23
CA THR A 120 10.50 7.08 0.47
C THR A 120 9.13 7.10 1.13
N ALA A 121 8.16 6.34 0.60
CA ALA A 121 6.82 6.25 1.17
C ALA A 121 6.81 5.62 2.57
N MET A 122 7.66 4.62 2.81
CA MET A 122 7.82 4.03 4.14
C MET A 122 8.45 4.99 5.14
N ALA A 123 9.32 5.89 4.72
CA ALA A 123 9.88 6.94 5.58
C ALA A 123 8.92 8.12 5.78
N GLU A 124 8.10 8.44 4.78
CA GLU A 124 7.19 9.59 4.74
C GLU A 124 5.78 9.16 4.28
N PRO A 125 4.92 8.64 5.17
CA PRO A 125 3.62 8.06 4.81
C PRO A 125 2.58 9.04 4.25
N THR A 126 2.87 10.33 4.22
CA THR A 126 2.11 11.32 3.44
C THR A 126 2.15 10.98 1.95
N LEU A 127 3.29 10.43 1.49
CA LEU A 127 3.55 10.12 0.09
C LEU A 127 3.15 8.67 -0.22
N PRO A 128 2.52 8.41 -1.37
CA PRO A 128 2.37 7.05 -1.89
C PRO A 128 3.65 6.57 -2.56
N PHE A 129 3.82 5.27 -2.68
CA PHE A 129 4.66 4.76 -3.75
C PHE A 129 3.83 4.41 -4.99
N PHE A 130 4.50 4.25 -6.12
CA PHE A 130 3.87 3.97 -7.40
C PHE A 130 3.97 2.50 -7.77
N ILE A 131 2.92 1.97 -8.42
CA ILE A 131 2.87 0.60 -8.93
C ILE A 131 2.44 0.57 -10.38
N GLN A 132 3.14 -0.25 -11.17
CA GLN A 132 2.71 -0.66 -12.50
C GLN A 132 2.76 -2.19 -12.59
N ARG A 133 1.60 -2.81 -12.81
CA ARG A 133 1.50 -4.25 -13.05
C ARG A 133 1.84 -4.57 -14.49
N ASP A 134 2.39 -5.76 -14.72
CA ASP A 134 2.58 -6.25 -16.07
C ASP A 134 1.24 -6.38 -16.81
N PRO A 135 1.21 -6.23 -18.13
CA PRO A 135 0.00 -6.37 -18.93
C PRO A 135 -0.69 -7.71 -18.71
N GLY A 136 -2.02 -7.68 -18.55
CA GLY A 136 -2.82 -8.89 -18.33
C GLY A 136 -2.91 -9.37 -16.88
N ILE A 137 -2.18 -8.75 -15.96
CA ILE A 137 -2.34 -9.02 -14.53
C ILE A 137 -3.64 -8.39 -14.03
N ALA A 138 -4.55 -9.22 -13.51
CA ALA A 138 -5.81 -8.76 -12.96
C ALA A 138 -5.61 -7.85 -11.74
N ASP A 139 -6.46 -6.83 -11.59
CA ASP A 139 -6.54 -6.00 -10.39
C ASP A 139 -7.04 -6.85 -9.22
N PRO A 140 -6.25 -7.02 -8.14
CA PRO A 140 -6.66 -7.80 -6.98
C PRO A 140 -7.91 -7.26 -6.28
N GLY A 141 -8.19 -5.97 -6.47
CA GLY A 141 -9.34 -5.29 -5.87
C GLY A 141 -10.66 -5.44 -6.64
N ALA A 142 -10.62 -5.92 -7.89
CA ALA A 142 -11.78 -5.88 -8.79
C ALA A 142 -13.00 -6.71 -8.34
N GLN A 143 -12.79 -7.77 -7.58
CA GLN A 143 -13.85 -8.71 -7.15
C GLN A 143 -14.49 -8.35 -5.80
N GLY A 144 -14.22 -7.16 -5.27
CA GLY A 144 -14.84 -6.69 -4.03
C GLY A 144 -16.18 -6.00 -4.26
N ASP A 145 -16.93 -5.84 -3.20
CA ASP A 145 -18.23 -5.16 -3.15
C ASP A 145 -18.35 -4.09 -2.06
N ALA A 146 -17.21 -3.72 -1.45
CA ALA A 146 -17.16 -2.76 -0.35
C ALA A 146 -17.29 -1.28 -0.79
N GLY A 147 -17.43 -1.00 -2.09
CA GLY A 147 -17.59 0.36 -2.63
C GLY A 147 -16.28 1.08 -2.95
N GLY A 148 -15.15 0.35 -2.95
CA GLY A 148 -13.84 0.87 -3.31
C GLY A 148 -13.20 1.78 -2.27
N ILE A 149 -12.00 2.26 -2.59
CA ILE A 149 -11.31 3.30 -1.80
C ILE A 149 -11.86 4.66 -2.23
N THR A 150 -12.62 5.30 -1.36
CA THR A 150 -13.29 6.58 -1.64
C THR A 150 -12.46 7.79 -1.28
N ARG A 151 -11.53 7.64 -0.32
CA ARG A 151 -10.56 8.68 0.04
C ARG A 151 -9.40 8.10 0.84
N VAL A 152 -8.29 8.81 0.81
CA VAL A 152 -7.16 8.64 1.73
C VAL A 152 -6.99 9.93 2.54
N GLU A 153 -6.77 9.84 3.85
CA GLU A 153 -6.48 10.98 4.71
C GLU A 153 -5.07 10.84 5.27
N VAL A 154 -4.22 11.84 5.02
CA VAL A 154 -2.83 11.87 5.44
C VAL A 154 -2.52 13.14 6.24
N ALA A 155 -1.48 13.10 7.08
CA ALA A 155 -0.86 14.29 7.63
C ALA A 155 0.49 14.54 6.94
N GLY A 156 0.88 15.81 6.81
CA GLY A 156 2.17 16.21 6.25
C GLY A 156 2.10 17.43 5.34
N ASP A 157 3.10 17.55 4.47
CA ASP A 157 3.25 18.69 3.55
C ASP A 157 2.45 18.48 2.25
N LEU A 158 1.43 19.32 2.05
CA LEU A 158 0.57 19.29 0.87
C LEU A 158 1.32 19.62 -0.43
N ASP A 159 2.25 20.58 -0.41
CA ASP A 159 2.96 21.00 -1.62
C ASP A 159 3.98 19.93 -2.04
N ARG A 160 4.59 19.27 -1.07
CA ARG A 160 5.43 18.09 -1.32
C ARG A 160 4.61 16.94 -1.93
N LEU A 161 3.43 16.64 -1.39
CA LEU A 161 2.54 15.62 -1.95
C LEU A 161 2.12 15.96 -3.39
N ARG A 162 1.72 17.21 -3.65
CA ARG A 162 1.37 17.67 -5.00
C ARG A 162 2.53 17.53 -6.00
N THR A 163 3.73 17.90 -5.58
CA THR A 163 4.95 17.74 -6.38
C THR A 163 5.23 16.27 -6.66
N TRP A 164 5.11 15.43 -5.62
CA TRP A 164 5.29 13.98 -5.73
C TRP A 164 4.29 13.33 -6.67
N LEU A 165 3.04 13.76 -6.68
CA LEU A 165 2.00 13.27 -7.58
C LEU A 165 2.03 13.92 -8.98
N GLY A 166 2.98 14.83 -9.25
CA GLY A 166 3.06 15.52 -10.55
C GLY A 166 1.81 16.36 -10.87
N GLY A 167 1.10 16.84 -9.84
CA GLY A 167 -0.14 17.59 -9.98
C GLY A 167 -1.39 16.74 -10.26
N ALA A 168 -1.29 15.40 -10.23
CA ALA A 168 -2.46 14.54 -10.38
C ALA A 168 -3.44 14.74 -9.22
N GLU A 169 -4.72 14.88 -9.53
CA GLU A 169 -5.80 14.97 -8.55
C GLU A 169 -6.28 13.57 -8.15
N LEU A 170 -6.18 13.27 -6.87
CA LEU A 170 -6.66 12.03 -6.25
C LEU A 170 -7.56 12.38 -5.05
N PRO A 171 -8.44 11.50 -4.63
CA PRO A 171 -9.31 11.72 -3.46
C PRO A 171 -8.50 11.63 -2.15
N VAL A 172 -7.60 12.59 -1.94
CA VAL A 172 -6.73 12.67 -0.78
C VAL A 172 -7.05 13.93 0.02
N ARG A 173 -7.15 13.78 1.34
CA ARG A 173 -7.22 14.90 2.29
C ARG A 173 -5.92 15.01 3.04
N VAL A 174 -5.34 16.20 3.08
CA VAL A 174 -4.11 16.46 3.80
C VAL A 174 -4.42 17.33 5.02
N ARG A 175 -3.89 16.95 6.17
CA ARG A 175 -3.89 17.74 7.40
C ARG A 175 -2.47 18.15 7.74
N ASP A 176 -2.33 19.29 8.39
CA ASP A 176 -1.05 19.68 8.98
C ASP A 176 -0.65 18.69 10.07
N GLY A 177 0.65 18.33 10.11
CA GLY A 177 1.17 17.41 11.11
C GLY A 177 2.44 16.70 10.67
N GLN A 178 2.91 15.81 11.54
CA GLN A 178 3.99 14.89 11.17
C GLN A 178 3.49 13.91 10.10
N PRO A 179 4.35 13.49 9.15
CA PRO A 179 3.98 12.55 8.10
C PRO A 179 3.31 11.29 8.65
N ALA A 180 2.06 11.06 8.22
CA ALA A 180 1.26 9.90 8.65
C ALA A 180 0.15 9.58 7.65
N LEU A 181 -0.22 8.31 7.56
CA LEU A 181 -1.47 7.86 6.99
C LEU A 181 -2.49 7.74 8.13
N LEU A 182 -3.55 8.55 8.09
CA LEU A 182 -4.49 8.73 9.21
C LEU A 182 -5.75 7.91 9.10
N ALA A 183 -6.30 7.82 7.88
CA ALA A 183 -7.53 7.10 7.62
C ALA A 183 -7.68 6.73 6.14
N VAL A 184 -8.48 5.71 5.89
CA VAL A 184 -8.95 5.34 4.56
C VAL A 184 -10.48 5.22 4.57
N GLY A 185 -11.15 5.88 3.62
CA GLY A 185 -12.56 5.70 3.34
C GLY A 185 -12.75 4.52 2.41
N ILE A 186 -13.63 3.58 2.78
CA ILE A 186 -13.98 2.37 2.03
C ILE A 186 -15.50 2.34 1.88
N GLY A 187 -16.01 2.69 0.69
CA GLY A 187 -17.43 2.93 0.53
C GLY A 187 -17.93 3.98 1.53
N GLU A 188 -18.87 3.59 2.39
CA GLU A 188 -19.40 4.44 3.47
C GLU A 188 -18.65 4.28 4.81
N ARG A 189 -17.68 3.38 4.88
CA ARG A 189 -16.89 3.06 6.09
C ARG A 189 -15.62 3.90 6.17
N GLU A 190 -15.06 3.97 7.36
CA GLU A 190 -13.74 4.55 7.60
C GLU A 190 -12.90 3.58 8.45
N LEU A 191 -11.67 3.32 8.02
CA LEU A 191 -10.66 2.58 8.76
C LEU A 191 -9.57 3.56 9.20
N ARG A 192 -9.15 3.42 10.47
CA ARG A 192 -8.09 4.25 11.09
C ARG A 192 -6.98 3.38 11.65
#